data_8c4a8f965cb87a79b47baf6707c18f9f
#
_entry.id   8c4a8f965cb87a79b47baf6707c18f9f
#
_cell.length_a   1.000
_cell.length_b   1.000
_cell.length_c   1.000
_cell.angle_alpha   90.00
_cell.angle_beta   90.00
_cell.angle_gamma   90.00
#
_symmetry.space_group_name_H-M   'P 1'
#
loop_
_entity.id
_entity.type
_entity.pdbx_description
1 polymer ?
#
loop_
_entity_poly.entity_id
_entity_poly.type
_entity_poly.pdbx_seq_one_letter_code
_entity_poly.pdbx_strand_id
1 'polypeptide(L)'
;ILQQYLNPPSQDKKEKEHGNGLFREGDKVMQIKNNYQTEWEIRGKYGIPVEKGVGVFNGDTGILREINTFAETLTVEFEENRFVEYSFRQLDELELAYAITIHKAQGSEYPAVVIPILNGPRMLMNRNLLYTAVTRARKCVTLVGDENTVWEMEKNQMEQSRYTTLDLWLQED
;
A
#
# COMPACT_ATOMS: atom_id res chain seq x y z
N ILE A 1 10.27 -10.31 7.47
CA ILE A 1 10.36 -10.06 8.94
C ILE A 1 9.00 -9.67 9.50
N LEU A 2 8.37 -8.53 9.06
CA LEU A 2 7.11 -8.06 9.64
C LEU A 2 5.97 -9.08 9.54
N GLN A 3 5.82 -9.76 8.41
CA GLN A 3 4.85 -10.85 8.23
C GLN A 3 4.97 -11.94 9.32
N GLN A 4 6.19 -12.33 9.65
CA GLN A 4 6.43 -13.38 10.65
C GLN A 4 5.98 -12.99 12.07
N TYR A 5 6.02 -11.68 12.39
CA TYR A 5 5.58 -11.19 13.70
C TYR A 5 4.08 -10.86 13.73
N LEU A 6 3.54 -10.29 12.65
CA LEU A 6 2.17 -9.79 12.61
C LEU A 6 1.18 -10.84 12.09
N ASN A 7 1.65 -11.77 11.28
CA ASN A 7 0.89 -12.91 10.78
C ASN A 7 1.77 -14.17 10.75
N PRO A 8 2.09 -14.76 11.91
CA PRO A 8 2.96 -15.94 11.98
C PRO A 8 2.34 -17.14 11.27
N PRO A 9 3.16 -18.10 10.78
CA PRO A 9 2.67 -19.33 10.20
C PRO A 9 1.87 -20.13 11.22
N SER A 10 0.82 -20.81 10.73
CA SER A 10 -0.01 -21.71 11.53
C SER A 10 -0.43 -22.88 10.64
N GLN A 11 -0.72 -24.04 11.24
CA GLN A 11 -1.21 -25.22 10.51
C GLN A 11 -2.57 -24.97 9.80
N ASP A 12 -3.35 -24.00 10.30
CA ASP A 12 -4.66 -23.67 9.77
C ASP A 12 -4.60 -22.64 8.62
N LYS A 13 -3.42 -22.07 8.34
CA LYS A 13 -3.25 -21.05 7.30
C LYS A 13 -2.55 -21.65 6.08
N LYS A 14 -3.17 -21.46 4.94
CA LYS A 14 -2.55 -21.83 3.67
C LYS A 14 -1.56 -20.75 3.23
N GLU A 15 -0.58 -21.19 2.46
CA GLU A 15 0.49 -20.36 1.93
C GLU A 15 0.65 -20.58 0.43
N LYS A 16 1.06 -19.53 -0.27
CA LYS A 16 1.39 -19.56 -1.69
C LYS A 16 2.67 -18.79 -1.95
N GLU A 17 3.69 -19.49 -2.41
CA GLU A 17 4.90 -18.87 -2.93
C GLU A 17 4.64 -18.21 -4.28
N HIS A 18 5.14 -17.00 -4.47
CA HIS A 18 5.11 -16.27 -5.72
C HIS A 18 6.33 -15.36 -5.84
N GLY A 19 7.14 -15.54 -6.89
CA GLY A 19 8.41 -14.85 -7.04
C GLY A 19 9.34 -15.07 -5.84
N ASN A 20 9.82 -13.98 -5.25
CA ASN A 20 10.66 -14.02 -4.04
C ASN A 20 9.83 -13.83 -2.75
N GLY A 21 8.52 -13.86 -2.84
CA GLY A 21 7.60 -13.63 -1.72
C GLY A 21 6.76 -14.85 -1.37
N LEU A 22 6.12 -14.79 -0.22
CA LEU A 22 5.19 -15.77 0.28
C LEU A 22 3.92 -15.06 0.73
N PHE A 23 2.80 -15.40 0.13
CA PHE A 23 1.47 -14.98 0.59
C PHE A 23 0.92 -16.02 1.56
N ARG A 24 0.31 -15.55 2.64
CA ARG A 24 -0.31 -16.37 3.68
C ARG A 24 -1.69 -15.82 4.01
N GLU A 25 -2.65 -16.70 4.25
CA GLU A 25 -3.98 -16.29 4.73
C GLU A 25 -3.87 -15.41 5.99
N GLY A 26 -4.59 -14.29 5.97
CA GLY A 26 -4.47 -13.22 6.98
C GLY A 26 -3.44 -12.13 6.65
N ASP A 27 -2.69 -12.24 5.56
CA ASP A 27 -1.75 -11.19 5.16
C ASP A 27 -2.46 -9.90 4.77
N LYS A 28 -1.86 -8.78 5.17
CA LYS A 28 -2.21 -7.48 4.62
C LYS A 28 -1.53 -7.32 3.28
N VAL A 29 -2.31 -7.05 2.25
CA VAL A 29 -1.85 -6.88 0.86
C VAL A 29 -2.30 -5.56 0.27
N MET A 30 -1.64 -5.14 -0.80
CA MET A 30 -1.97 -3.94 -1.56
C MET A 30 -1.95 -4.28 -3.04
N GLN A 31 -2.94 -3.79 -3.77
CA GLN A 31 -2.93 -3.73 -5.22
C GLN A 31 -1.87 -2.74 -5.69
N ILE A 32 -0.99 -3.14 -6.60
CA ILE A 32 0.14 -2.30 -7.07
C ILE A 32 0.01 -1.88 -8.54
N LYS A 33 -1.06 -2.28 -9.20
CA LYS A 33 -1.39 -1.90 -10.58
C LYS A 33 -2.86 -1.56 -10.69
N ASN A 34 -3.22 -0.60 -11.55
CA ASN A 34 -4.63 -0.38 -11.86
C ASN A 34 -5.14 -1.50 -12.75
N ASN A 35 -6.19 -2.19 -12.34
CA ASN A 35 -6.87 -3.19 -13.14
C ASN A 35 -8.37 -2.86 -13.21
N TYR A 36 -8.79 -2.27 -14.33
CA TYR A 36 -10.17 -1.82 -14.56
C TYR A 36 -11.13 -2.96 -14.89
N GLN A 37 -10.63 -4.17 -15.12
CA GLN A 37 -11.42 -5.33 -15.53
C GLN A 37 -11.61 -6.35 -14.40
N THR A 38 -10.84 -6.24 -13.31
CA THR A 38 -10.97 -7.14 -12.17
C THR A 38 -12.31 -6.92 -11.51
N GLU A 39 -13.09 -7.99 -11.42
CA GLU A 39 -14.40 -7.99 -10.78
C GLU A 39 -14.26 -8.05 -9.27
N TRP A 40 -15.13 -7.33 -8.59
CA TRP A 40 -15.30 -7.41 -7.14
C TRP A 40 -16.77 -7.63 -6.79
N GLU A 41 -17.00 -8.22 -5.63
CA GLU A 41 -18.33 -8.40 -5.09
C GLU A 41 -18.38 -8.03 -3.59
N ILE A 42 -19.48 -7.43 -3.17
CA ILE A 42 -19.79 -7.26 -1.74
C ILE A 42 -20.65 -8.44 -1.32
N ARG A 43 -20.24 -9.11 -0.24
CA ARG A 43 -20.94 -10.28 0.29
C ARG A 43 -21.84 -9.90 1.45
N GLY A 44 -23.10 -10.30 1.37
CA GLY A 44 -24.07 -10.15 2.43
C GLY A 44 -23.88 -11.19 3.56
N LYS A 45 -24.81 -11.16 4.54
CA LYS A 45 -24.71 -11.93 5.80
C LYS A 45 -24.51 -13.44 5.64
N TYR A 46 -24.86 -14.01 4.49
CA TYR A 46 -24.74 -15.45 4.21
C TYR A 46 -23.73 -15.76 3.09
N GLY A 47 -22.80 -14.82 2.80
CA GLY A 47 -21.84 -14.98 1.73
C GLY A 47 -22.42 -14.84 0.31
N ILE A 48 -23.68 -14.44 0.19
CA ILE A 48 -24.34 -14.22 -1.10
C ILE A 48 -23.94 -12.83 -1.61
N PRO A 49 -23.49 -12.70 -2.85
CA PRO A 49 -23.20 -11.41 -3.45
C PRO A 49 -24.43 -10.51 -3.48
N VAL A 50 -24.33 -9.31 -2.88
CA VAL A 50 -25.39 -8.30 -2.88
C VAL A 50 -25.10 -7.17 -3.84
N GLU A 51 -23.84 -6.95 -4.17
CA GLU A 51 -23.38 -5.96 -5.12
C GLU A 51 -22.16 -6.49 -5.88
N LYS A 52 -22.00 -6.08 -7.13
CA LYS A 52 -20.85 -6.41 -7.97
C LYS A 52 -20.41 -5.18 -8.74
N GLY A 53 -19.12 -5.10 -8.99
CA GLY A 53 -18.55 -4.05 -9.82
C GLY A 53 -17.23 -4.49 -10.41
N VAL A 54 -16.55 -3.56 -11.06
CA VAL A 54 -15.26 -3.77 -11.68
C VAL A 54 -14.29 -2.67 -11.30
N GLY A 55 -13.02 -3.01 -11.30
CA GLY A 55 -11.92 -2.08 -11.03
C GLY A 55 -11.35 -2.23 -9.62
N VAL A 56 -10.04 -2.51 -9.58
CA VAL A 56 -9.19 -2.45 -8.38
C VAL A 56 -7.98 -1.59 -8.73
N PHE A 57 -7.61 -0.70 -7.83
CA PHE A 57 -6.67 0.35 -8.15
C PHE A 57 -5.38 0.26 -7.33
N ASN A 58 -4.32 0.79 -7.91
CA ASN A 58 -3.04 0.90 -7.21
C ASN A 58 -3.22 1.71 -5.92
N GLY A 59 -2.84 1.10 -4.80
CA GLY A 59 -3.00 1.65 -3.46
C GLY A 59 -4.17 1.06 -2.67
N ASP A 60 -5.11 0.35 -3.31
CA ASP A 60 -6.16 -0.38 -2.59
C ASP A 60 -5.51 -1.42 -1.66
N THR A 61 -5.87 -1.39 -0.38
CA THR A 61 -5.35 -2.32 0.63
C THR A 61 -6.43 -3.26 1.12
N GLY A 62 -6.06 -4.51 1.37
CA GLY A 62 -6.99 -5.53 1.83
C GLY A 62 -6.31 -6.62 2.65
N ILE A 63 -7.12 -7.57 3.07
CA ILE A 63 -6.67 -8.77 3.79
C ILE A 63 -6.88 -10.00 2.92
N LEU A 64 -5.87 -10.81 2.77
CA LEU A 64 -5.94 -12.10 2.11
C LEU A 64 -6.78 -13.05 2.96
N ARG A 65 -7.96 -13.42 2.49
CA ARG A 65 -8.91 -14.24 3.24
C ARG A 65 -8.79 -15.73 2.97
N GLU A 66 -8.53 -16.10 1.73
CA GLU A 66 -8.51 -17.49 1.32
C GLU A 66 -7.48 -17.74 0.22
N ILE A 67 -6.77 -18.87 0.30
CA ILE A 67 -5.95 -19.43 -0.77
C ILE A 67 -6.54 -20.77 -1.16
N ASN A 68 -7.04 -20.85 -2.39
CA ASN A 68 -7.56 -22.07 -2.96
C ASN A 68 -6.54 -22.67 -3.94
N THR A 69 -5.77 -23.64 -3.44
CA THR A 69 -4.72 -24.28 -4.23
C THR A 69 -5.26 -25.17 -5.35
N PHE A 70 -6.51 -25.66 -5.22
CA PHE A 70 -7.15 -26.49 -6.23
C PHE A 70 -7.67 -25.64 -7.39
N ALA A 71 -8.32 -24.52 -7.10
CA ALA A 71 -8.79 -23.57 -8.10
C ALA A 71 -7.69 -22.64 -8.62
N GLU A 72 -6.49 -22.68 -8.01
CA GLU A 72 -5.39 -21.77 -8.28
C GLU A 72 -5.78 -20.29 -8.14
N THR A 73 -6.56 -19.98 -7.09
CA THR A 73 -7.02 -18.63 -6.80
C THR A 73 -6.71 -18.22 -5.37
N LEU A 74 -6.70 -16.91 -5.13
CA LEU A 74 -6.73 -16.33 -3.80
C LEU A 74 -7.79 -15.21 -3.73
N THR A 75 -8.40 -15.07 -2.57
CA THR A 75 -9.44 -14.07 -2.34
C THR A 75 -8.94 -13.01 -1.37
N VAL A 76 -9.00 -11.75 -1.79
CA VAL A 76 -8.68 -10.58 -0.98
C VAL A 76 -9.95 -9.83 -0.64
N GLU A 77 -10.11 -9.47 0.63
CA GLU A 77 -11.14 -8.56 1.10
C GLU A 77 -10.53 -7.17 1.24
N PHE A 78 -10.91 -6.26 0.37
CA PHE A 78 -10.57 -4.84 0.39
C PHE A 78 -11.53 -4.04 1.29
N GLU A 79 -11.29 -2.75 1.41
CA GLU A 79 -12.19 -1.84 2.12
C GLU A 79 -13.62 -1.93 1.58
N GLU A 80 -14.62 -1.57 2.42
CA GLU A 80 -16.06 -1.66 2.11
C GLU A 80 -16.57 -3.08 1.84
N ASN A 81 -15.88 -4.11 2.36
CA ASN A 81 -16.22 -5.54 2.19
C ASN A 81 -16.23 -5.98 0.71
N ARG A 82 -15.39 -5.36 -0.12
CA ARG A 82 -15.21 -5.76 -1.52
C ARG A 82 -14.29 -6.99 -1.59
N PHE A 83 -14.84 -8.11 -2.02
CA PHE A 83 -14.11 -9.34 -2.24
C PHE A 83 -13.66 -9.44 -3.68
N VAL A 84 -12.40 -9.72 -3.89
CA VAL A 84 -11.77 -9.90 -5.20
C VAL A 84 -11.10 -11.25 -5.26
N GLU A 85 -11.36 -12.00 -6.31
CA GLU A 85 -10.67 -13.26 -6.57
C GLU A 85 -9.59 -13.06 -7.63
N TYR A 86 -8.35 -13.39 -7.28
CA TYR A 86 -7.18 -13.35 -8.15
C TYR A 86 -6.78 -14.76 -8.54
N SER A 87 -6.57 -15.02 -9.83
CA SER A 87 -5.84 -16.21 -10.24
C SER A 87 -4.36 -16.13 -9.82
N PHE A 88 -3.69 -17.26 -9.66
CA PHE A 88 -2.27 -17.25 -9.31
C PHE A 88 -1.37 -16.57 -10.36
N ARG A 89 -1.87 -16.37 -11.59
CA ARG A 89 -1.17 -15.62 -12.64
C ARG A 89 -1.22 -14.11 -12.44
N GLN A 90 -2.16 -13.62 -11.64
CA GLN A 90 -2.36 -12.20 -11.35
C GLN A 90 -1.66 -11.74 -10.07
N LEU A 91 -0.93 -12.62 -9.39
CA LEU A 91 -0.26 -12.29 -8.13
C LEU A 91 0.80 -11.21 -8.27
N ASP A 92 1.30 -10.93 -9.48
CA ASP A 92 2.16 -9.78 -9.80
C ASP A 92 1.45 -8.42 -9.61
N GLU A 93 0.14 -8.42 -9.41
CA GLU A 93 -0.63 -7.22 -9.12
C GLU A 93 -0.72 -6.93 -7.62
N LEU A 94 -0.31 -7.87 -6.77
CA LEU A 94 -0.38 -7.78 -5.31
C LEU A 94 1.00 -7.74 -4.67
N GLU A 95 1.10 -7.01 -3.57
CA GLU A 95 2.30 -6.95 -2.73
C GLU A 95 1.90 -6.99 -1.25
N LEU A 96 2.77 -7.54 -0.39
CA LEU A 96 2.56 -7.49 1.05
C LEU A 96 2.61 -6.04 1.55
N ALA A 97 1.61 -5.63 2.32
CA ALA A 97 1.41 -4.25 2.75
C ALA A 97 1.65 -4.02 4.25
N TYR A 98 2.53 -4.80 4.88
CA TYR A 98 2.97 -4.57 6.26
C TYR A 98 3.83 -3.31 6.42
N ALA A 99 4.56 -2.94 5.36
CA ALA A 99 5.26 -1.69 5.23
C ALA A 99 5.15 -1.22 3.78
N ILE A 100 4.84 0.04 3.58
CA ILE A 100 4.69 0.65 2.26
C ILE A 100 5.56 1.90 2.16
N THR A 101 5.94 2.27 0.95
CA THR A 101 6.67 3.52 0.75
C THR A 101 5.75 4.71 0.93
N ILE A 102 6.31 5.87 1.30
CA ILE A 102 5.56 7.12 1.44
C ILE A 102 4.82 7.48 0.14
N HIS A 103 5.44 7.19 -1.01
CA HIS A 103 4.81 7.44 -2.32
C HIS A 103 3.58 6.56 -2.58
N LYS A 104 3.65 5.28 -2.20
CA LYS A 104 2.50 4.37 -2.30
C LYS A 104 1.38 4.71 -1.30
N ALA A 105 1.72 5.41 -0.21
CA ALA A 105 0.76 5.87 0.78
C ALA A 105 0.07 7.21 0.39
N GLN A 106 0.47 7.84 -0.72
CA GLN A 106 -0.16 9.09 -1.16
C GLN A 106 -1.63 8.87 -1.52
N GLY A 107 -2.49 9.76 -1.05
CA GLY A 107 -3.94 9.65 -1.20
C GLY A 107 -4.64 8.82 -0.11
N SER A 108 -3.91 7.95 0.60
CA SER A 108 -4.45 7.15 1.70
C SER A 108 -4.20 7.79 3.05
N GLU A 109 -5.04 7.49 4.03
CA GLU A 109 -4.89 7.93 5.42
C GLU A 109 -5.03 6.74 6.37
N TYR A 110 -4.25 6.76 7.44
CA TYR A 110 -4.20 5.67 8.42
C TYR A 110 -4.46 6.19 9.82
N PRO A 111 -5.11 5.43 10.72
CA PRO A 111 -5.31 5.83 12.10
C PRO A 111 -4.00 6.12 12.84
N ALA A 112 -2.98 5.33 12.60
CA ALA A 112 -1.63 5.49 13.16
C ALA A 112 -0.57 5.11 12.12
N VAL A 113 0.55 5.84 12.12
CA VAL A 113 1.67 5.64 11.22
C VAL A 113 2.96 5.56 12.01
N VAL A 114 3.77 4.55 11.73
CA VAL A 114 5.14 4.41 12.23
C VAL A 114 6.10 4.66 11.08
N ILE A 115 6.96 5.65 11.23
CA ILE A 115 7.89 6.09 10.19
C ILE A 115 9.31 5.83 10.68
N PRO A 116 10.01 4.81 10.15
CA PRO A 116 11.42 4.62 10.44
C PRO A 116 12.23 5.70 9.70
N ILE A 117 12.99 6.49 10.45
CA ILE A 117 13.91 7.51 9.93
C ILE A 117 15.33 6.96 10.03
N LEU A 118 15.82 6.47 8.93
CA LEU A 118 17.20 6.00 8.80
C LEU A 118 17.99 6.96 7.91
N ASN A 119 19.30 6.96 8.07
CA ASN A 119 20.17 7.74 7.20
C ASN A 119 20.01 7.30 5.75
N GLY A 120 19.86 8.23 4.84
CA GLY A 120 19.59 7.96 3.43
C GLY A 120 20.15 9.05 2.50
N PRO A 121 19.99 8.87 1.18
CA PRO A 121 20.42 9.87 0.21
C PRO A 121 19.77 11.24 0.49
N ARG A 122 20.59 12.30 0.59
CA ARG A 122 20.16 13.66 0.96
C ARG A 122 19.05 14.20 0.02
N MET A 123 19.04 13.79 -1.23
CA MET A 123 17.99 14.18 -2.20
C MET A 123 16.60 13.65 -1.82
N LEU A 124 16.53 12.47 -1.19
CA LEU A 124 15.28 11.87 -0.74
C LEU A 124 14.89 12.36 0.65
N MET A 125 15.88 12.68 1.50
CA MET A 125 15.68 13.12 2.88
C MET A 125 15.38 14.62 2.91
N ASN A 126 14.18 15.00 2.49
CA ASN A 126 13.75 16.40 2.44
C ASN A 126 12.44 16.65 3.20
N ARG A 127 12.14 17.93 3.44
CA ARG A 127 10.97 18.36 4.19
C ARG A 127 9.66 17.89 3.57
N ASN A 128 9.55 17.89 2.24
CA ASN A 128 8.32 17.51 1.57
C ASN A 128 8.01 16.02 1.76
N LEU A 129 9.04 15.15 1.75
CA LEU A 129 8.86 13.73 2.04
C LEU A 129 8.41 13.51 3.49
N LEU A 130 9.05 14.18 4.45
CA LEU A 130 8.67 14.11 5.86
C LEU A 130 7.23 14.58 6.07
N TYR A 131 6.86 15.73 5.51
CA TYR A 131 5.50 16.27 5.55
C TYR A 131 4.48 15.28 4.97
N THR A 132 4.76 14.73 3.79
CA THR A 132 3.88 13.74 3.14
C THR A 132 3.68 12.52 4.03
N ALA A 133 4.75 12.02 4.67
CA ALA A 133 4.67 10.87 5.56
C ALA A 133 3.83 11.15 6.82
N VAL A 134 4.07 12.27 7.48
CA VAL A 134 3.38 12.66 8.71
C VAL A 134 1.88 12.89 8.46
N THR A 135 1.54 13.51 7.33
CA THR A 135 0.14 13.80 6.96
C THR A 135 -0.65 12.55 6.56
N ARG A 136 -0.03 11.38 6.48
CA ARG A 136 -0.75 10.10 6.30
C ARG A 136 -1.45 9.64 7.56
N ALA A 137 -1.14 10.19 8.72
CA ALA A 137 -1.73 9.79 9.99
C ALA A 137 -2.91 10.67 10.38
N ARG A 138 -4.01 10.03 10.79
CA ARG A 138 -5.20 10.72 11.32
C ARG A 138 -5.09 11.02 12.82
N LYS A 139 -4.49 10.11 13.60
CA LYS A 139 -4.51 10.17 15.07
C LYS A 139 -3.15 10.14 15.71
N CYS A 140 -2.23 9.34 15.19
CA CYS A 140 -0.93 9.11 15.83
C CYS A 140 0.18 8.94 14.79
N VAL A 141 1.30 9.64 15.03
CA VAL A 141 2.56 9.45 14.29
C VAL A 141 3.64 9.06 15.29
N THR A 142 4.39 8.02 14.96
CA THR A 142 5.58 7.62 15.68
C THR A 142 6.77 7.67 14.73
N LEU A 143 7.75 8.53 15.03
CA LEU A 143 9.03 8.55 14.34
C LEU A 143 10.01 7.66 15.09
N VAL A 144 10.68 6.75 14.40
CA VAL A 144 11.65 5.80 14.97
C VAL A 144 12.96 5.96 14.23
N GLY A 145 14.00 6.44 14.93
CA GLY A 145 15.32 6.62 14.32
C GLY A 145 16.11 7.77 14.90
N ASP A 146 16.93 8.40 14.07
CA ASP A 146 17.83 9.48 14.49
C ASP A 146 17.13 10.85 14.43
N GLU A 147 17.10 11.53 15.56
CA GLU A 147 16.50 12.86 15.70
C GLU A 147 17.22 13.91 14.85
N ASN A 148 18.54 13.82 14.71
CA ASN A 148 19.30 14.75 13.88
C ASN A 148 18.88 14.64 12.41
N THR A 149 18.61 13.42 11.93
CA THR A 149 18.11 13.20 10.57
C THR A 149 16.74 13.86 10.36
N VAL A 150 15.86 13.85 11.36
CA VAL A 150 14.56 14.54 11.30
C VAL A 150 14.77 16.04 11.17
N TRP A 151 15.67 16.64 11.99
CA TRP A 151 16.00 18.06 11.92
C TRP A 151 16.66 18.46 10.59
N GLU A 152 17.49 17.58 10.03
CA GLU A 152 18.08 17.79 8.70
C GLU A 152 17.02 17.76 7.59
N MET A 153 16.07 16.83 7.66
CA MET A 153 14.97 16.77 6.72
C MET A 153 14.08 18.02 6.78
N GLU A 154 13.78 18.51 7.98
CA GLU A 154 12.97 19.72 8.17
C GLU A 154 13.63 20.95 7.55
N LYS A 155 14.96 21.08 7.67
CA LYS A 155 15.74 22.17 7.09
C LYS A 155 15.99 22.02 5.59
N ASN A 156 15.92 20.78 5.06
CA ASN A 156 16.20 20.52 3.67
C ASN A 156 15.00 20.85 2.78
N GLN A 157 15.02 22.07 2.23
CA GLN A 157 14.01 22.62 1.32
C GLN A 157 14.41 22.45 -0.16
N MET A 158 15.28 21.50 -0.48
CA MET A 158 15.66 21.25 -1.87
C MET A 158 14.44 20.81 -2.68
N GLU A 159 13.85 21.77 -3.37
CA GLU A 159 12.90 21.52 -4.43
C GLU A 159 13.66 21.32 -5.75
N GLN A 160 13.34 20.25 -6.47
CA GLN A 160 13.72 20.20 -7.87
C GLN A 160 12.91 21.27 -8.60
N SER A 161 13.55 22.38 -8.95
CA SER A 161 12.90 23.38 -9.82
C SER A 161 12.52 22.68 -11.12
N ARG A 162 11.22 22.58 -11.34
CA ARG A 162 10.72 22.06 -12.61
C ARG A 162 10.92 23.16 -13.64
N TYR A 163 11.79 22.95 -14.60
CA TYR A 163 11.91 23.80 -15.76
C TYR A 163 10.65 23.62 -16.60
N THR A 164 9.70 24.53 -16.46
CA THR A 164 8.50 24.60 -17.29
C THR A 164 8.52 25.93 -18.04
N THR A 165 7.96 25.95 -19.24
CA THR A 165 7.76 27.17 -20.01
C THR A 165 6.38 27.81 -19.75
N LEU A 166 5.66 27.32 -18.74
CA LEU A 166 4.29 27.79 -18.46
C LEU A 166 4.24 29.27 -18.09
N ASP A 167 5.22 29.75 -17.36
CA ASP A 167 5.38 31.16 -17.01
C ASP A 167 5.56 32.06 -18.26
N LEU A 168 6.29 31.58 -19.27
CA LEU A 168 6.47 32.26 -20.54
C LEU A 168 5.16 32.31 -21.33
N TRP A 169 4.44 31.18 -21.38
CA TRP A 169 3.15 31.10 -22.08
C TRP A 169 2.06 32.01 -21.46
N LEU A 170 2.10 32.20 -20.13
CA LEU A 170 1.14 33.06 -19.43
C LEU A 170 1.49 34.55 -19.54
N GLN A 171 2.65 34.93 -20.09
CA GLN A 171 3.05 36.31 -20.31
C GLN A 171 2.80 36.80 -21.74
N GLU A 172 2.41 35.90 -22.65
CA GLU A 172 2.13 36.22 -24.08
C GLU A 172 0.66 36.62 -24.36
N ASP A 173 -0.21 36.68 -23.32
CA ASP A 173 -1.56 37.26 -23.37
C ASP A 173 -1.56 38.69 -22.75
#